data_09fbeabb296205049ed1baf99f2e3e22
#
_entry.id   09fbeabb296205049ed1baf99f2e3e22
#
_cell.length_a   1.000
_cell.length_b   1.000
_cell.length_c   1.000
_cell.angle_alpha   90.00
_cell.angle_beta   90.00
_cell.angle_gamma   90.00
#
_symmetry.space_group_name_H-M   'P 1'
#
loop_
_entity.id
_entity.type
_entity.pdbx_description
1 polymer ?
#
loop_
_entity_poly.entity_id
_entity_poly.type
_entity_poly.pdbx_seq_one_letter_code
_entity_poly.pdbx_strand_id
1 'polypeptide(L)'
;QLTIYNADGTLDVPTALCGVRLRGNTSKAFPKKPFAIKLVEKQKVLGMPKHKRWVLLANWLDHSMIRNAVAFDLAHAFERAWKSGTIEEGIPWNVHGQPVELVIDGHHVGNYYLCEQIKIGSKRLNIQDNFEDALEKTLEKCGYLMELDNNYDETYKFITRHYSVPFMFKDDKLSDEIFAAVKAKVQGIEDNIYNGNFAAAYEDMDIYSVIDQWLIWE
;
A
#
# COMPACT_ATOMS: atom_id res chain seq x y z
N GLN A 1 7.55 -23.12 -4.95
CA GLN A 1 6.11 -23.42 -4.99
C GLN A 1 5.43 -22.95 -3.71
N LEU A 2 4.14 -22.62 -3.77
CA LEU A 2 3.33 -22.20 -2.64
C LEU A 2 2.04 -23.00 -2.62
N THR A 3 1.67 -23.51 -1.46
CA THR A 3 0.36 -24.12 -1.18
C THR A 3 -0.22 -23.43 0.03
N ILE A 4 -1.51 -23.13 0.04
CA ILE A 4 -2.19 -22.48 1.16
C ILE A 4 -3.39 -23.33 1.57
N TYR A 5 -3.54 -23.53 2.86
CA TYR A 5 -4.66 -24.21 3.49
C TYR A 5 -5.44 -23.24 4.37
N ASN A 6 -6.74 -23.42 4.45
CA ASN A 6 -7.58 -22.76 5.43
C ASN A 6 -7.32 -23.31 6.84
N ALA A 7 -7.80 -22.62 7.85
CA ALA A 7 -7.64 -23.04 9.25
C ALA A 7 -8.28 -24.42 9.57
N ASP A 8 -9.29 -24.84 8.81
CA ASP A 8 -9.93 -26.15 8.92
C ASP A 8 -9.18 -27.28 8.19
N GLY A 9 -8.03 -26.96 7.57
CA GLY A 9 -7.20 -27.89 6.81
C GLY A 9 -7.64 -28.10 5.36
N THR A 10 -8.70 -27.43 4.90
CA THR A 10 -9.10 -27.47 3.48
C THR A 10 -8.14 -26.66 2.61
N LEU A 11 -7.96 -27.10 1.38
CA LEU A 11 -7.07 -26.46 0.42
C LEU A 11 -7.68 -25.15 -0.11
N ASP A 12 -7.01 -24.02 0.12
CA ASP A 12 -7.39 -22.71 -0.42
C ASP A 12 -6.68 -22.42 -1.75
N VAL A 13 -5.35 -22.49 -1.76
CA VAL A 13 -4.55 -22.36 -2.99
C VAL A 13 -3.81 -23.66 -3.25
N PRO A 14 -4.14 -24.37 -4.35
CA PRO A 14 -3.36 -25.55 -4.75
C PRO A 14 -1.92 -25.14 -5.09
N THR A 15 -1.01 -26.12 -5.13
CA THR A 15 0.41 -25.86 -5.39
C THR A 15 0.60 -24.99 -6.62
N ALA A 16 1.02 -23.75 -6.38
CA ALA A 16 1.23 -22.73 -7.39
C ALA A 16 2.72 -22.37 -7.52
N LEU A 17 3.15 -22.10 -8.74
CA LEU A 17 4.49 -21.54 -8.99
C LEU A 17 4.54 -20.08 -8.55
N CYS A 18 5.59 -19.72 -7.82
CA CYS A 18 5.79 -18.37 -7.36
C CYS A 18 7.27 -17.99 -7.25
N GLY A 19 7.54 -16.69 -7.38
CA GLY A 19 8.80 -16.10 -6.91
C GLY A 19 8.63 -15.59 -5.49
N VAL A 20 9.64 -15.78 -4.66
CA VAL A 20 9.70 -15.27 -3.29
C VAL A 20 10.97 -14.46 -3.12
N ARG A 21 10.87 -13.30 -2.50
CA ARG A 21 12.03 -12.46 -2.16
C ARG A 21 11.87 -11.83 -0.79
N LEU A 22 12.98 -11.53 -0.14
CA LEU A 22 12.97 -10.66 1.03
C LEU A 22 12.41 -9.28 0.67
N ARG A 23 11.66 -8.69 1.59
CA ARG A 23 11.10 -7.35 1.42
C ARG A 23 11.39 -6.46 2.64
N GLY A 24 11.04 -5.18 2.47
CA GLY A 24 11.21 -4.15 3.49
C GLY A 24 12.63 -3.58 3.47
N ASN A 25 12.81 -2.49 4.18
CA ASN A 25 14.09 -1.80 4.31
C ASN A 25 14.77 -2.25 5.62
N THR A 26 14.47 -1.63 6.73
CA THR A 26 14.96 -2.03 8.05
C THR A 26 14.53 -3.45 8.45
N SER A 27 13.30 -3.84 8.12
CA SER A 27 12.75 -5.14 8.52
C SER A 27 13.48 -6.35 7.93
N LYS A 28 14.21 -6.19 6.83
CA LYS A 28 15.11 -7.25 6.30
C LYS A 28 16.28 -7.59 7.23
N ALA A 29 16.66 -6.68 8.10
CA ALA A 29 17.77 -6.89 9.04
C ALA A 29 17.37 -7.73 10.25
N PHE A 30 16.08 -7.78 10.60
CA PHE A 30 15.60 -8.54 11.76
C PHE A 30 15.74 -10.05 11.57
N PRO A 31 15.85 -10.84 12.68
CA PRO A 31 15.96 -12.30 12.62
C PRO A 31 14.83 -12.96 11.84
N LYS A 32 13.57 -12.59 12.10
CA LYS A 32 12.39 -13.07 11.37
C LYS A 32 12.18 -12.23 10.12
N LYS A 33 12.30 -12.85 8.95
CA LYS A 33 12.34 -12.16 7.65
C LYS A 33 10.97 -11.97 7.03
N PRO A 34 10.60 -10.77 6.59
CA PRO A 34 9.40 -10.58 5.78
C PRO A 34 9.65 -10.93 4.30
N PHE A 35 8.58 -11.39 3.63
CA PHE A 35 8.68 -11.83 2.23
C PHE A 35 7.66 -11.11 1.33
N ALA A 36 8.05 -10.91 0.07
CA ALA A 36 7.14 -10.60 -1.01
C ALA A 36 7.00 -11.84 -1.91
N ILE A 37 5.76 -12.18 -2.23
CA ILE A 37 5.40 -13.32 -3.06
C ILE A 37 4.83 -12.81 -4.38
N LYS A 38 5.28 -13.38 -5.50
CA LYS A 38 4.72 -13.14 -6.82
C LYS A 38 4.33 -14.46 -7.46
N LEU A 39 3.04 -14.76 -7.49
CA LEU A 39 2.48 -15.92 -8.19
C LEU A 39 2.66 -15.77 -9.70
N VAL A 40 2.86 -16.86 -10.41
CA VAL A 40 2.87 -16.87 -11.89
C VAL A 40 1.48 -16.52 -12.40
N GLU A 41 0.44 -17.12 -11.83
CA GLU A 41 -0.96 -16.84 -12.17
C GLU A 41 -1.67 -16.10 -11.05
N LYS A 42 -2.69 -15.28 -11.41
CA LYS A 42 -3.54 -14.60 -10.43
C LYS A 42 -4.39 -15.62 -9.66
N GLN A 43 -4.30 -15.65 -8.35
CA GLN A 43 -5.11 -16.50 -7.47
C GLN A 43 -5.91 -15.66 -6.48
N LYS A 44 -7.09 -16.14 -6.08
CA LYS A 44 -7.68 -15.74 -4.80
C LYS A 44 -6.85 -16.39 -3.69
N VAL A 45 -6.68 -15.71 -2.59
CA VAL A 45 -5.93 -16.21 -1.44
C VAL A 45 -6.72 -15.88 -0.19
N LEU A 46 -7.14 -16.90 0.56
CA LEU A 46 -7.89 -16.77 1.82
C LEU A 46 -9.06 -15.79 1.70
N GLY A 47 -9.86 -15.93 0.63
CA GLY A 47 -11.02 -15.07 0.36
C GLY A 47 -10.70 -13.70 -0.27
N MET A 48 -9.45 -13.27 -0.26
CA MET A 48 -9.04 -11.99 -0.84
C MET A 48 -9.10 -12.00 -2.38
N PRO A 49 -9.31 -10.84 -3.03
CA PRO A 49 -9.45 -10.74 -4.48
C PRO A 49 -8.25 -11.29 -5.25
N LYS A 50 -8.50 -11.88 -6.44
CA LYS A 50 -7.46 -12.43 -7.33
C LYS A 50 -6.34 -11.44 -7.61
N HIS A 51 -5.11 -11.81 -7.25
CA HIS A 51 -3.91 -11.05 -7.59
C HIS A 51 -2.67 -11.96 -7.68
N LYS A 52 -1.59 -11.44 -8.28
CA LYS A 52 -0.30 -12.15 -8.32
C LYS A 52 0.60 -11.82 -7.12
N ARG A 53 0.44 -10.63 -6.50
CA ARG A 53 1.39 -10.11 -5.52
C ARG A 53 0.81 -10.10 -4.12
N TRP A 54 1.55 -10.69 -3.20
CA TRP A 54 1.21 -10.86 -1.79
C TRP A 54 2.41 -10.55 -0.93
N VAL A 55 2.17 -10.28 0.34
CA VAL A 55 3.20 -9.96 1.32
C VAL A 55 3.01 -10.81 2.57
N LEU A 56 4.10 -11.33 3.10
CA LEU A 56 4.18 -11.91 4.44
C LEU A 56 4.90 -10.92 5.35
N LEU A 57 4.14 -10.24 6.21
CA LEU A 57 4.68 -9.36 7.24
C LEU A 57 5.14 -10.21 8.42
N ALA A 58 6.38 -10.04 8.83
CA ALA A 58 6.98 -10.82 9.90
C ALA A 58 6.59 -10.32 11.31
N ASN A 59 6.17 -9.05 11.43
CA ASN A 59 5.78 -8.38 12.68
C ASN A 59 6.79 -8.57 13.82
N TRP A 60 8.09 -8.60 13.51
CA TRP A 60 9.15 -8.95 14.46
C TRP A 60 9.19 -8.05 15.70
N LEU A 61 8.96 -6.73 15.52
CA LEU A 61 8.95 -5.77 16.62
C LEU A 61 7.65 -5.74 17.41
N ASP A 62 6.60 -6.32 16.87
CA ASP A 62 5.30 -6.42 17.53
C ASP A 62 5.16 -7.78 18.21
N HIS A 63 5.42 -7.83 19.50
CA HIS A 63 5.32 -9.06 20.27
C HIS A 63 3.90 -9.62 20.33
N SER A 64 2.88 -8.79 20.14
CA SER A 64 1.48 -9.21 20.04
C SER A 64 1.13 -9.79 18.67
N MET A 65 1.89 -9.42 17.62
CA MET A 65 1.69 -9.74 16.19
C MET A 65 0.35 -9.27 15.60
N ILE A 66 -0.42 -8.46 16.32
CA ILE A 66 -1.77 -8.03 15.91
C ILE A 66 -1.87 -6.55 15.55
N ARG A 67 -0.86 -5.71 15.79
CA ARG A 67 -0.96 -4.26 15.53
C ARG A 67 -1.33 -3.94 14.10
N ASN A 68 -0.68 -4.56 13.11
CA ASN A 68 -1.04 -4.38 11.71
C ASN A 68 -2.46 -4.87 11.41
N ALA A 69 -2.90 -5.99 11.99
CA ALA A 69 -4.25 -6.51 11.81
C ALA A 69 -5.29 -5.50 12.35
N VAL A 70 -5.08 -4.98 13.56
CA VAL A 70 -5.96 -3.99 14.18
C VAL A 70 -6.00 -2.69 13.36
N ALA A 71 -4.86 -2.17 12.91
CA ALA A 71 -4.80 -0.98 12.09
C ALA A 71 -5.56 -1.17 10.76
N PHE A 72 -5.41 -2.31 10.10
CA PHE A 72 -6.16 -2.62 8.87
C PHE A 72 -7.65 -2.79 9.14
N ASP A 73 -8.05 -3.41 10.24
CA ASP A 73 -9.47 -3.56 10.61
C ASP A 73 -10.13 -2.21 10.90
N LEU A 74 -9.42 -1.29 11.59
CA LEU A 74 -9.87 0.09 11.78
C LEU A 74 -10.04 0.81 10.44
N ALA A 75 -9.03 0.73 9.58
CA ALA A 75 -9.09 1.34 8.25
C ALA A 75 -10.25 0.78 7.41
N HIS A 76 -10.54 -0.52 7.51
CA HIS A 76 -11.73 -1.11 6.88
C HIS A 76 -13.04 -0.64 7.51
N ALA A 77 -13.06 -0.32 8.79
CA ALA A 77 -14.23 0.29 9.41
C ALA A 77 -14.50 1.69 8.84
N PHE A 78 -13.46 2.50 8.64
CA PHE A 78 -13.57 3.82 8.01
C PHE A 78 -13.99 3.71 6.53
N GLU A 79 -13.38 2.80 5.77
CA GLU A 79 -13.78 2.51 4.39
C GLU A 79 -15.25 2.12 4.28
N ARG A 80 -15.75 1.28 5.19
CA ARG A 80 -17.18 0.90 5.23
C ARG A 80 -18.09 2.09 5.56
N ALA A 81 -17.72 2.94 6.50
CA ALA A 81 -18.45 4.12 6.85
C ALA A 81 -18.55 5.10 5.68
N TRP A 82 -17.44 5.32 4.96
CA TRP A 82 -17.43 6.13 3.75
C TRP A 82 -18.33 5.53 2.65
N LYS A 83 -18.18 4.24 2.34
CA LYS A 83 -18.98 3.56 1.31
C LYS A 83 -20.47 3.45 1.62
N SER A 84 -20.84 3.45 2.89
CA SER A 84 -22.25 3.45 3.32
C SER A 84 -22.89 4.85 3.32
N GLY A 85 -22.10 5.89 3.03
CA GLY A 85 -22.54 7.29 3.10
C GLY A 85 -22.72 7.83 4.53
N THR A 86 -22.15 7.16 5.53
CA THR A 86 -22.16 7.63 6.92
C THR A 86 -21.22 8.82 7.10
N ILE A 87 -20.16 8.88 6.30
CA ILE A 87 -19.24 10.01 6.16
C ILE A 87 -19.13 10.38 4.66
N GLU A 88 -18.86 11.66 4.37
CA GLU A 88 -18.86 12.15 2.99
C GLU A 88 -17.66 11.64 2.19
N GLU A 89 -16.48 11.63 2.81
CA GLU A 89 -15.20 11.23 2.20
C GLU A 89 -14.38 10.43 3.20
N GLY A 90 -13.32 9.78 2.76
CA GLY A 90 -12.43 9.00 3.59
C GLY A 90 -11.57 8.03 2.79
N ILE A 91 -10.91 7.10 3.45
CA ILE A 91 -10.03 6.12 2.81
C ILE A 91 -10.86 5.17 1.93
N PRO A 92 -10.71 5.20 0.58
CA PRO A 92 -11.56 4.43 -0.34
C PRO A 92 -11.20 2.94 -0.42
N TRP A 93 -9.99 2.57 0.01
CA TRP A 93 -9.49 1.20 0.01
C TRP A 93 -8.36 1.03 0.99
N ASN A 94 -8.28 -0.13 1.62
CA ASN A 94 -7.16 -0.51 2.46
C ASN A 94 -6.74 -1.96 2.25
N VAL A 95 -5.59 -2.34 2.81
CA VAL A 95 -4.99 -3.68 2.70
C VAL A 95 -5.82 -4.72 3.45
N HIS A 96 -6.21 -5.79 2.76
CA HIS A 96 -6.77 -6.99 3.40
C HIS A 96 -5.65 -7.98 3.71
N GLY A 97 -5.80 -8.70 4.81
CA GLY A 97 -4.87 -9.74 5.18
C GLY A 97 -5.41 -10.65 6.29
N GLN A 98 -4.66 -11.69 6.58
CA GLN A 98 -4.98 -12.66 7.62
C GLN A 98 -3.71 -13.21 8.26
N PRO A 99 -3.75 -13.57 9.55
CA PRO A 99 -2.65 -14.29 10.19
C PRO A 99 -2.54 -15.71 9.59
N VAL A 100 -1.30 -16.14 9.38
CA VAL A 100 -0.99 -17.47 8.83
C VAL A 100 0.24 -18.06 9.54
N GLU A 101 0.27 -19.39 9.64
CA GLU A 101 1.49 -20.10 10.01
C GLU A 101 2.30 -20.41 8.74
N LEU A 102 3.59 -20.04 8.75
CA LEU A 102 4.48 -20.25 7.62
C LEU A 102 5.34 -21.49 7.82
N VAL A 103 5.33 -22.38 6.83
CA VAL A 103 6.22 -23.52 6.75
C VAL A 103 7.08 -23.40 5.49
N ILE A 104 8.38 -23.52 5.61
CA ILE A 104 9.33 -23.51 4.49
C ILE A 104 10.12 -24.82 4.51
N ASP A 105 10.05 -25.56 3.42
CA ASP A 105 10.75 -26.86 3.27
C ASP A 105 10.51 -27.83 4.46
N GLY A 106 9.26 -27.86 4.93
CA GLY A 106 8.86 -28.71 6.06
C GLY A 106 9.19 -28.15 7.46
N HIS A 107 9.87 -27.01 7.55
CA HIS A 107 10.21 -26.37 8.81
C HIS A 107 9.21 -25.24 9.13
N HIS A 108 8.61 -25.29 10.31
CA HIS A 108 7.74 -24.23 10.81
C HIS A 108 8.57 -22.98 11.13
N VAL A 109 8.24 -21.86 10.45
CA VAL A 109 8.97 -20.59 10.56
C VAL A 109 8.27 -19.62 11.53
N GLY A 110 7.00 -19.87 11.81
CA GLY A 110 6.19 -19.12 12.76
C GLY A 110 5.02 -18.38 12.13
N ASN A 111 4.34 -17.59 12.94
CA ASN A 111 3.20 -16.80 12.55
C ASN A 111 3.62 -15.60 11.69
N TYR A 112 2.88 -15.33 10.62
CA TYR A 112 3.03 -14.18 9.74
C TYR A 112 1.65 -13.55 9.47
N TYR A 113 1.64 -12.32 9.02
CA TYR A 113 0.44 -11.71 8.48
C TYR A 113 0.53 -11.71 6.95
N LEU A 114 -0.27 -12.56 6.29
CA LEU A 114 -0.36 -12.63 4.84
C LEU A 114 -1.35 -11.59 4.36
N CYS A 115 -0.88 -10.64 3.57
CA CYS A 115 -1.72 -9.54 3.12
C CYS A 115 -1.48 -9.17 1.65
N GLU A 116 -2.37 -8.32 1.17
CA GLU A 116 -2.28 -7.70 -0.14
C GLU A 116 -1.05 -6.80 -0.24
N GLN A 117 -0.34 -6.84 -1.37
CA GLN A 117 0.65 -5.81 -1.69
C GLN A 117 -0.07 -4.58 -2.24
N ILE A 118 0.21 -3.38 -1.71
CA ILE A 118 -0.29 -2.12 -2.27
C ILE A 118 0.19 -2.01 -3.72
N LYS A 119 -0.76 -1.87 -4.64
CA LYS A 119 -0.55 -1.70 -6.08
C LYS A 119 -1.75 -0.99 -6.71
N ILE A 120 -1.51 -0.20 -7.73
CA ILE A 120 -2.56 0.33 -8.59
C ILE A 120 -3.22 -0.84 -9.33
N GLY A 121 -4.53 -0.84 -9.36
CA GLY A 121 -5.34 -1.85 -10.06
C GLY A 121 -6.77 -1.96 -9.54
N SER A 122 -7.68 -2.45 -10.37
CA SER A 122 -9.12 -2.50 -10.09
C SER A 122 -9.52 -3.33 -8.85
N LYS A 123 -8.63 -4.17 -8.33
CA LYS A 123 -8.85 -5.00 -7.13
C LYS A 123 -7.91 -4.63 -5.98
N ARG A 124 -7.26 -3.52 -6.08
CA ARG A 124 -6.36 -2.92 -5.10
C ARG A 124 -6.69 -1.42 -5.01
N LEU A 125 -5.67 -0.56 -5.04
CA LEU A 125 -5.85 0.86 -5.15
C LEU A 125 -6.37 1.20 -6.55
N ASN A 126 -7.68 1.43 -6.66
CA ASN A 126 -8.36 1.66 -7.93
C ASN A 126 -8.29 3.15 -8.31
N ILE A 127 -7.10 3.65 -8.53
CA ILE A 127 -6.85 4.96 -9.12
C ILE A 127 -6.59 4.79 -10.61
N GLN A 128 -6.88 5.83 -11.39
CA GLN A 128 -6.71 5.79 -12.82
C GLN A 128 -5.22 5.66 -13.19
N ASP A 129 -4.86 4.50 -13.75
CA ASP A 129 -3.52 4.21 -14.27
C ASP A 129 -3.56 4.21 -15.80
N ASN A 130 -3.41 5.39 -16.41
CA ASN A 130 -3.45 5.56 -17.85
C ASN A 130 -2.08 5.62 -18.50
N PHE A 131 -1.04 5.16 -17.81
CA PHE A 131 0.34 5.24 -18.32
C PHE A 131 0.61 4.39 -19.56
N GLU A 132 -0.27 3.47 -19.91
CA GLU A 132 -0.14 2.65 -21.14
C GLU A 132 -0.75 3.31 -22.37
N ASP A 133 -1.77 4.15 -22.20
CA ASP A 133 -2.48 4.85 -23.30
C ASP A 133 -2.05 6.31 -23.42
N ALA A 134 -0.83 6.53 -23.87
CA ALA A 134 -0.10 7.80 -23.79
C ALA A 134 -0.73 9.02 -24.50
N LEU A 135 -1.80 8.88 -25.26
CA LEU A 135 -2.35 9.96 -26.10
C LEU A 135 -3.32 10.92 -25.38
N GLU A 136 -3.79 10.61 -24.17
CA GLU A 136 -4.77 11.45 -23.44
C GLU A 136 -4.42 11.66 -21.95
N LYS A 137 -3.17 11.53 -21.57
CA LYS A 137 -2.75 11.69 -20.17
C LYS A 137 -2.61 13.17 -19.84
N THR A 138 -3.64 13.72 -19.22
CA THR A 138 -3.51 14.98 -18.52
C THR A 138 -3.28 14.72 -17.03
N LEU A 139 -2.61 15.64 -16.36
CA LEU A 139 -2.40 15.60 -14.91
C LEU A 139 -3.71 15.35 -14.13
N GLU A 140 -4.83 15.87 -14.63
CA GLU A 140 -6.16 15.77 -14.03
C GLU A 140 -6.83 14.40 -14.22
N LYS A 141 -6.39 13.61 -15.21
CA LYS A 141 -6.99 12.32 -15.56
C LYS A 141 -6.21 11.12 -15.05
N CYS A 142 -5.06 11.32 -14.44
CA CYS A 142 -4.21 10.22 -13.96
C CYS A 142 -4.16 10.17 -12.43
N GLY A 143 -4.20 8.97 -11.88
CA GLY A 143 -3.88 8.73 -10.48
C GLY A 143 -2.41 8.40 -10.30
N TYR A 144 -1.82 8.85 -9.20
CA TYR A 144 -0.40 8.64 -8.88
C TYR A 144 -0.26 7.99 -7.51
N LEU A 145 0.57 6.96 -7.42
CA LEU A 145 0.92 6.34 -6.15
C LEU A 145 2.30 6.83 -5.72
N MET A 146 2.30 7.63 -4.67
CA MET A 146 3.53 8.09 -4.03
C MET A 146 3.71 7.43 -2.67
N GLU A 147 4.96 7.26 -2.27
CA GLU A 147 5.36 6.77 -0.97
C GLU A 147 6.22 7.84 -0.28
N LEU A 148 5.92 8.08 0.99
CA LEU A 148 6.77 8.86 1.86
C LEU A 148 7.75 7.90 2.53
N ASP A 149 9.03 7.92 2.09
CA ASP A 149 10.05 6.99 2.59
C ASP A 149 11.44 7.63 2.62
N ASN A 150 12.11 7.48 3.74
CA ASN A 150 13.47 7.97 3.96
C ASN A 150 14.56 7.18 3.20
N ASN A 151 14.26 6.00 2.65
CA ASN A 151 15.25 5.26 1.85
C ASN A 151 15.55 5.92 0.51
N TYR A 152 14.57 6.64 -0.03
CA TYR A 152 14.77 7.53 -1.18
C TYR A 152 15.44 6.85 -2.39
N ASP A 153 15.03 5.61 -2.71
CA ASP A 153 15.69 4.71 -3.65
C ASP A 153 15.00 4.57 -5.03
N GLU A 154 13.86 5.23 -5.25
CA GLU A 154 13.17 5.22 -6.55
C GLU A 154 13.75 6.23 -7.55
N THR A 155 13.45 6.06 -8.83
CA THR A 155 13.92 6.94 -9.92
C THR A 155 13.30 8.32 -9.83
N TYR A 156 11.95 8.39 -9.78
CA TYR A 156 11.22 9.65 -9.64
C TYR A 156 10.96 9.93 -8.16
N LYS A 157 11.64 10.95 -7.65
CA LYS A 157 11.62 11.33 -6.24
C LYS A 157 11.92 12.81 -6.06
N PHE A 158 11.44 13.38 -4.97
CA PHE A 158 11.74 14.76 -4.57
C PHE A 158 11.59 14.94 -3.06
N ILE A 159 12.20 15.99 -2.56
CA ILE A 159 12.07 16.43 -1.18
C ILE A 159 11.37 17.79 -1.21
N THR A 160 10.37 17.98 -0.34
CA THR A 160 9.63 19.24 -0.23
C THR A 160 10.51 20.30 0.43
N ARG A 161 10.19 21.59 0.17
CA ARG A 161 11.06 22.72 0.48
C ARG A 161 11.08 23.09 1.95
N HIS A 162 9.91 23.12 2.61
CA HIS A 162 9.78 23.66 3.97
C HIS A 162 9.97 22.58 5.03
N TYR A 163 9.30 21.44 4.88
CA TYR A 163 9.33 20.37 5.88
C TYR A 163 10.25 19.21 5.52
N SER A 164 10.93 19.30 4.37
CA SER A 164 11.88 18.27 3.90
C SER A 164 11.26 16.86 3.82
N VAL A 165 10.00 16.78 3.39
CA VAL A 165 9.29 15.51 3.26
C VAL A 165 9.75 14.77 2.01
N PRO A 166 10.28 13.53 2.13
CA PRO A 166 10.77 12.75 0.99
C PRO A 166 9.63 11.98 0.34
N PHE A 167 9.29 12.34 -0.90
CA PHE A 167 8.33 11.63 -1.72
C PHE A 167 9.02 10.84 -2.83
N MET A 168 8.53 9.62 -3.07
CA MET A 168 8.93 8.77 -4.16
C MET A 168 7.72 8.25 -4.91
N PHE A 169 7.80 8.17 -6.24
CA PHE A 169 6.75 7.55 -7.04
C PHE A 169 6.97 6.05 -7.12
N LYS A 170 5.91 5.28 -6.94
CA LYS A 170 5.93 3.81 -7.09
C LYS A 170 5.63 3.37 -8.54
N ASP A 171 5.65 4.31 -9.45
CA ASP A 171 5.47 4.09 -10.88
C ASP A 171 6.74 4.53 -11.63
N ASP A 172 7.33 3.62 -12.37
CA ASP A 172 8.54 3.82 -13.17
C ASP A 172 8.26 4.29 -14.62
N LYS A 173 6.98 4.46 -14.99
CA LYS A 173 6.55 4.89 -16.34
C LYS A 173 6.16 6.38 -16.42
N LEU A 174 6.54 7.17 -15.45
CA LEU A 174 6.31 8.62 -15.47
C LEU A 174 7.12 9.30 -16.57
N SER A 175 6.50 10.32 -17.21
CA SER A 175 7.28 11.30 -17.99
C SER A 175 7.82 12.40 -17.06
N ASP A 176 8.91 13.04 -17.48
CA ASP A 176 9.49 14.16 -16.74
C ASP A 176 8.50 15.32 -16.57
N GLU A 177 7.64 15.55 -17.56
CA GLU A 177 6.59 16.58 -17.52
C GLU A 177 5.54 16.29 -16.44
N ILE A 178 5.04 15.03 -16.38
CA ILE A 178 4.08 14.60 -15.35
C ILE A 178 4.73 14.67 -13.98
N PHE A 179 5.97 14.18 -13.86
CA PHE A 179 6.72 14.26 -12.61
C PHE A 179 6.84 15.71 -12.12
N ALA A 180 7.24 16.64 -12.99
CA ALA A 180 7.39 18.06 -12.64
C ALA A 180 6.04 18.67 -12.19
N ALA A 181 4.95 18.34 -12.88
CA ALA A 181 3.62 18.86 -12.56
C ALA A 181 3.10 18.34 -11.20
N VAL A 182 3.22 17.04 -10.93
CA VAL A 182 2.80 16.46 -9.63
C VAL A 182 3.67 16.99 -8.50
N LYS A 183 4.99 17.09 -8.69
CA LYS A 183 5.89 17.71 -7.72
C LYS A 183 5.49 19.15 -7.42
N ALA A 184 5.17 19.95 -8.44
CA ALA A 184 4.73 21.33 -8.26
C ALA A 184 3.42 21.41 -7.47
N LYS A 185 2.46 20.51 -7.72
CA LYS A 185 1.19 20.45 -6.98
C LYS A 185 1.42 20.11 -5.51
N VAL A 186 2.20 19.08 -5.20
CA VAL A 186 2.55 18.71 -3.81
C VAL A 186 3.28 19.84 -3.10
N GLN A 187 4.23 20.51 -3.80
CA GLN A 187 4.94 21.66 -3.24
C GLN A 187 3.99 22.84 -2.97
N GLY A 188 2.99 23.06 -3.86
CA GLY A 188 1.98 24.10 -3.67
C GLY A 188 1.12 23.87 -2.42
N ILE A 189 0.73 22.61 -2.15
CA ILE A 189 0.04 22.24 -0.91
C ILE A 189 0.92 22.57 0.31
N GLU A 190 2.18 22.14 0.29
CA GLU A 190 3.12 22.44 1.40
C GLU A 190 3.32 23.94 1.58
N ASP A 191 3.51 24.71 0.50
CA ASP A 191 3.69 26.16 0.54
C ASP A 191 2.44 26.83 1.17
N ASN A 192 1.23 26.40 0.85
CA ASN A 192 -0.01 26.89 1.44
C ASN A 192 -0.09 26.58 2.93
N ILE A 193 0.25 25.34 3.34
CA ILE A 193 0.28 24.96 4.76
C ILE A 193 1.30 25.80 5.53
N TYR A 194 2.52 25.94 4.99
CA TYR A 194 3.60 26.71 5.62
C TYR A 194 3.25 28.18 5.81
N ASN A 195 2.53 28.77 4.87
CA ASN A 195 2.10 30.17 4.92
C ASN A 195 0.76 30.37 5.69
N GLY A 196 0.16 29.31 6.24
CA GLY A 196 -1.11 29.39 6.98
C GLY A 196 -2.35 29.52 6.10
N ASN A 197 -2.23 29.29 4.79
CA ASN A 197 -3.32 29.32 3.83
C ASN A 197 -4.05 27.98 3.77
N PHE A 198 -4.56 27.50 4.91
CA PHE A 198 -5.13 26.15 5.04
C PHE A 198 -6.31 25.91 4.11
N ALA A 199 -7.17 26.90 3.89
CA ALA A 199 -8.30 26.77 2.96
C ALA A 199 -7.83 26.38 1.54
N ALA A 200 -6.81 27.05 1.01
CA ALA A 200 -6.26 26.74 -0.28
C ALA A 200 -5.55 25.36 -0.32
N ALA A 201 -4.92 24.95 0.77
CA ALA A 201 -4.34 23.60 0.87
C ALA A 201 -5.43 22.52 0.81
N TYR A 202 -6.56 22.74 1.49
CA TYR A 202 -7.66 21.77 1.56
C TYR A 202 -8.40 21.58 0.24
N GLU A 203 -8.39 22.57 -0.67
CA GLU A 203 -8.94 22.41 -2.01
C GLU A 203 -8.24 21.32 -2.83
N ASP A 204 -6.97 21.06 -2.53
CA ASP A 204 -6.12 20.07 -3.20
C ASP A 204 -5.92 18.77 -2.38
N MET A 205 -6.58 18.63 -1.22
CA MET A 205 -6.40 17.50 -0.30
C MET A 205 -7.74 16.85 0.05
N ASP A 206 -7.78 15.52 0.03
CA ASP A 206 -8.81 14.77 0.76
C ASP A 206 -8.49 14.80 2.26
N ILE A 207 -8.98 15.83 2.93
CA ILE A 207 -8.72 16.06 4.36
C ILE A 207 -9.27 14.93 5.25
N TYR A 208 -10.38 14.29 4.84
CA TYR A 208 -10.96 13.19 5.60
C TYR A 208 -10.06 11.96 5.57
N SER A 209 -9.49 11.58 4.41
CA SER A 209 -8.50 10.51 4.34
C SER A 209 -7.23 10.81 5.16
N VAL A 210 -6.81 12.09 5.21
CA VAL A 210 -5.67 12.49 6.06
C VAL A 210 -5.99 12.32 7.53
N ILE A 211 -7.19 12.73 7.97
CA ILE A 211 -7.66 12.57 9.36
C ILE A 211 -7.79 11.07 9.71
N ASP A 212 -8.39 10.26 8.85
CA ASP A 212 -8.51 8.82 9.03
C ASP A 212 -7.14 8.15 9.21
N GLN A 213 -6.19 8.51 8.34
CA GLN A 213 -4.82 8.00 8.42
C GLN A 213 -4.14 8.40 9.73
N TRP A 214 -4.33 9.64 10.17
CA TRP A 214 -3.77 10.12 11.43
C TRP A 214 -4.36 9.38 12.62
N LEU A 215 -5.70 9.20 12.66
CA LEU A 215 -6.39 8.47 13.73
C LEU A 215 -6.01 6.98 13.82
N ILE A 216 -5.64 6.36 12.72
CA ILE A 216 -5.18 4.96 12.71
C ILE A 216 -3.77 4.83 13.31
N TRP A 217 -2.95 5.87 13.17
CA TRP A 217 -1.55 5.85 13.64
C TRP A 217 -1.38 6.31 15.09
N GLU A 218 -2.31 7.07 15.65
CA GLU A 218 -2.31 7.49 17.06
C GLU A 218 -2.89 6.43 18.00
#